data_e3b6f156d059db67420eb52384334af5
#
_entry.id   e3b6f156d059db67420eb52384334af5
#
_cell.length_a   1.000
_cell.length_b   1.000
_cell.length_c   1.000
_cell.angle_alpha   90.00
_cell.angle_beta   90.00
_cell.angle_gamma   90.00
#
_symmetry.space_group_name_H-M   'P 1'
#
loop_
_entity.id
_entity.type
_entity.pdbx_description
1 polymer ?
#
loop_
_entity_poly.entity_id
_entity_poly.type
_entity_poly.pdbx_seq_one_letter_code
_entity_poly.pdbx_strand_id
1 'polypeptide(L)'
;IESVLPRLPYRQFVMSFPKRIRCYLENHKTLQTVLKIVVDEIRKRLIACSPTAENPEIGAISFIQHFGNTLNYHPHFHIIFADGIFSSEDGLQFFEATLTQ
;
A
#
# COMPACT_ATOMS: atom_id res chain seq x y z
N ILE A 1 -14.49 -10.43 4.27
CA ILE A 1 -13.75 -9.20 3.96
C ILE A 1 -14.66 -8.15 3.35
N GLU A 2 -15.55 -8.58 2.45
CA GLU A 2 -16.47 -7.62 1.82
C GLU A 2 -17.37 -6.93 2.82
N SER A 3 -17.68 -7.58 3.94
CA SER A 3 -18.51 -6.96 4.96
C SER A 3 -17.75 -5.92 5.78
N VAL A 4 -16.42 -5.91 5.70
CA VAL A 4 -15.56 -5.00 6.44
C VAL A 4 -15.11 -3.82 5.61
N LEU A 5 -14.85 -4.05 4.31
CA LEU A 5 -14.34 -3.02 3.43
C LEU A 5 -15.46 -2.44 2.56
N PRO A 6 -15.44 -1.13 2.30
CA PRO A 6 -16.42 -0.53 1.39
C PRO A 6 -16.29 -1.10 -0.02
N ARG A 7 -17.36 -0.96 -0.78
CA ARG A 7 -17.34 -1.41 -2.18
C ARG A 7 -16.67 -0.35 -3.05
N LEU A 8 -15.36 -0.50 -3.21
CA LEU A 8 -14.55 0.39 -4.02
C LEU A 8 -13.62 -0.46 -4.86
N PRO A 9 -13.07 0.10 -5.94
CA PRO A 9 -12.04 -0.63 -6.67
C PRO A 9 -10.77 -0.69 -5.82
N TYR A 10 -10.26 -1.89 -5.63
CA TYR A 10 -9.07 -2.13 -4.83
C TYR A 10 -7.98 -2.74 -5.69
N ARG A 11 -6.74 -2.46 -5.33
CA ARG A 11 -5.57 -3.11 -5.89
C ARG A 11 -4.77 -3.74 -4.78
N GLN A 12 -4.05 -4.78 -5.14
CA GLN A 12 -3.15 -5.45 -4.21
C GLN A 12 -1.73 -5.33 -4.74
N PHE A 13 -0.82 -4.96 -3.86
CA PHE A 13 0.59 -4.88 -4.16
C PHE A 13 1.32 -5.84 -3.23
N VAL A 14 2.14 -6.72 -3.80
CA VAL A 14 2.93 -7.68 -3.02
C VAL A 14 4.39 -7.47 -3.38
N MET A 15 5.22 -7.29 -2.36
CA MET A 15 6.64 -7.07 -2.55
C MET A 15 7.43 -8.09 -1.75
N SER A 16 8.35 -8.77 -2.42
CA SER A 16 9.30 -9.65 -1.76
C SER A 16 10.71 -9.11 -2.00
N PHE A 17 11.68 -9.70 -1.33
CA PHE A 17 13.05 -9.18 -1.35
C PHE A 17 14.03 -10.24 -1.77
N PRO A 18 15.08 -9.87 -2.53
CA PRO A 18 16.12 -10.81 -2.90
C PRO A 18 16.77 -11.42 -1.66
N LYS A 19 17.17 -12.67 -1.78
CA LYS A 19 17.75 -13.40 -0.66
C LYS A 19 18.95 -12.68 -0.06
N ARG A 20 19.77 -12.06 -0.89
CA ARG A 20 21.03 -11.46 -0.42
C ARG A 20 20.83 -10.25 0.48
N ILE A 21 19.66 -9.62 0.44
CA ILE A 21 19.43 -8.45 1.28
C ILE A 21 18.52 -8.75 2.46
N ARG A 22 18.02 -9.98 2.58
CA ARG A 22 17.06 -10.30 3.65
C ARG A 22 17.66 -10.17 5.04
N CYS A 23 18.96 -10.39 5.18
CA CYS A 23 19.60 -10.26 6.47
C CYS A 23 19.54 -8.83 7.01
N TYR A 24 19.51 -7.85 6.13
CA TYR A 24 19.36 -6.45 6.56
C TYR A 24 17.95 -6.13 7.00
N LEU A 25 16.98 -6.96 6.62
CA LEU A 25 15.58 -6.74 6.91
C LEU A 25 15.11 -7.48 8.16
N GLU A 26 16.02 -8.16 8.86
CA GLU A 26 15.68 -8.79 10.13
C GLU A 26 15.42 -7.74 11.21
N ASN A 27 15.97 -6.55 11.04
CA ASN A 27 15.69 -5.44 11.92
C ASN A 27 14.29 -4.91 11.63
N HIS A 28 13.42 -4.98 12.62
CA HIS A 28 12.03 -4.58 12.47
C HIS A 28 11.89 -3.09 12.06
N LYS A 29 12.75 -2.23 12.60
CA LYS A 29 12.70 -0.81 12.26
C LYS A 29 13.06 -0.56 10.80
N THR A 30 14.06 -1.28 10.30
CA THR A 30 14.44 -1.18 8.89
C THR A 30 13.29 -1.62 8.00
N LEU A 31 12.66 -2.74 8.35
CA LEU A 31 11.55 -3.26 7.58
C LEU A 31 10.37 -2.29 7.56
N GLN A 32 10.07 -1.69 8.72
CA GLN A 32 9.01 -0.68 8.81
C GLN A 32 9.32 0.55 7.97
N THR A 33 10.58 0.98 7.96
CA THR A 33 10.99 2.13 7.17
C THR A 33 10.82 1.87 5.69
N VAL A 34 11.20 0.67 5.23
CA VAL A 34 11.04 0.29 3.83
C VAL A 34 9.56 0.26 3.46
N LEU A 35 8.73 -0.32 4.33
CA LEU A 35 7.29 -0.34 4.09
C LEU A 35 6.73 1.07 3.95
N LYS A 36 7.16 1.98 4.80
CA LYS A 36 6.70 3.36 4.73
C LYS A 36 7.08 4.01 3.40
N ILE A 37 8.30 3.76 2.94
CA ILE A 37 8.75 4.29 1.66
C ILE A 37 7.87 3.78 0.52
N VAL A 38 7.55 2.50 0.54
CA VAL A 38 6.71 1.89 -0.50
C VAL A 38 5.30 2.49 -0.46
N VAL A 39 4.72 2.61 0.72
CA VAL A 39 3.38 3.18 0.87
C VAL A 39 3.36 4.64 0.41
N ASP A 40 4.39 5.41 0.77
CA ASP A 40 4.50 6.80 0.32
C ASP A 40 4.58 6.90 -1.20
N GLU A 41 5.28 5.99 -1.83
CA GLU A 41 5.38 5.98 -3.28
C GLU A 41 4.04 5.65 -3.93
N ILE A 42 3.32 4.68 -3.39
CA ILE A 42 1.97 4.35 -3.86
C ILE A 42 1.07 5.58 -3.72
N ARG A 43 1.16 6.26 -2.58
CA ARG A 43 0.37 7.46 -2.32
C ARG A 43 0.63 8.54 -3.37
N LYS A 44 1.88 8.81 -3.66
CA LYS A 44 2.24 9.83 -4.65
C LYS A 44 1.68 9.49 -6.03
N ARG A 45 1.76 8.21 -6.41
CA ARG A 45 1.28 7.79 -7.73
C ARG A 45 -0.23 7.85 -7.82
N LEU A 46 -0.93 7.47 -6.75
CA LEU A 46 -2.39 7.56 -6.74
C LEU A 46 -2.85 9.00 -6.83
N ILE A 47 -2.20 9.91 -6.10
CA ILE A 47 -2.54 11.33 -6.16
C ILE A 47 -2.30 11.87 -7.57
N ALA A 48 -1.19 11.50 -8.18
CA ALA A 48 -0.85 11.98 -9.52
C ALA A 48 -1.82 11.48 -10.58
N CYS A 49 -2.41 10.31 -10.39
CA CYS A 49 -3.33 9.69 -11.36
C CYS A 49 -4.79 10.01 -11.08
N SER A 50 -5.07 10.80 -10.05
CA SER A 50 -6.44 11.09 -9.63
C SER A 50 -6.79 12.53 -9.92
N PRO A 51 -8.09 12.88 -9.97
CA PRO A 51 -8.47 14.26 -10.13
C PRO A 51 -7.92 15.14 -9.02
N THR A 52 -7.70 16.42 -9.33
CA THR A 52 -7.21 17.37 -8.34
C THR A 52 -8.22 17.51 -7.22
N ALA A 53 -7.74 17.39 -5.98
CA ALA A 53 -8.58 17.52 -4.80
C ALA A 53 -7.75 18.15 -3.70
N GLU A 54 -8.43 18.82 -2.77
CA GLU A 54 -7.75 19.37 -1.61
C GLU A 54 -7.55 18.26 -0.57
N ASN A 55 -6.36 18.27 0.04
CA ASN A 55 -6.01 17.33 1.09
C ASN A 55 -6.30 15.88 0.71
N PRO A 56 -5.73 15.42 -0.41
CA PRO A 56 -6.01 14.05 -0.85
C PRO A 56 -5.40 13.03 0.11
N GLU A 57 -6.15 11.97 0.39
CA GLU A 57 -5.73 10.89 1.25
C GLU A 57 -5.94 9.57 0.54
N ILE A 58 -5.13 8.58 0.89
CA ILE A 58 -5.33 7.24 0.35
C ILE A 58 -5.90 6.32 1.42
N GLY A 59 -6.58 5.27 0.98
CA GLY A 59 -7.02 4.21 1.87
C GLY A 59 -6.21 2.96 1.59
N ALA A 60 -5.46 2.50 2.59
CA ALA A 60 -4.60 1.34 2.41
C ALA A 60 -4.52 0.53 3.68
N ILE A 61 -4.40 -0.77 3.51
CA ILE A 61 -4.13 -1.71 4.59
C ILE A 61 -2.87 -2.45 4.21
N SER A 62 -1.90 -2.47 5.11
CA SER A 62 -0.66 -3.16 4.84
C SER A 62 -0.32 -4.10 5.98
N PHE A 63 0.35 -5.19 5.66
CA PHE A 63 0.88 -6.09 6.67
C PHE A 63 2.13 -6.77 6.16
N ILE A 64 2.94 -7.24 7.09
CA ILE A 64 4.20 -7.89 6.80
C ILE A 64 4.07 -9.37 7.13
N GLN A 65 4.36 -10.21 6.15
CA GLN A 65 4.47 -11.64 6.36
C GLN A 65 5.96 -11.95 6.52
N HIS A 66 6.35 -12.49 7.67
CA HIS A 66 7.76 -12.64 8.01
C HIS A 66 8.39 -13.93 7.52
N PHE A 67 7.62 -14.98 7.27
CA PHE A 67 8.17 -16.29 6.94
C PHE A 67 7.52 -16.85 5.69
N GLY A 68 8.33 -17.62 4.94
CA GLY A 68 7.81 -18.42 3.86
C GLY A 68 7.33 -19.78 4.37
N ASN A 69 7.25 -20.75 3.45
CA ASN A 69 6.69 -22.06 3.76
C ASN A 69 7.56 -22.91 4.67
N THR A 70 8.86 -22.64 4.73
CA THR A 70 9.83 -23.48 5.43
C THR A 70 10.44 -22.78 6.64
N LEU A 71 9.78 -21.80 7.18
CA LEU A 71 10.26 -21.02 8.32
C LEU A 71 11.55 -20.25 8.05
N ASN A 72 11.98 -20.19 6.81
CA ASN A 72 13.09 -19.31 6.43
C ASN A 72 12.60 -17.87 6.47
N TYR A 73 13.46 -16.97 6.93
CA TYR A 73 13.11 -15.57 6.97
C TYR A 73 12.92 -15.07 5.54
N HIS A 74 11.71 -14.74 5.19
CA HIS A 74 11.37 -14.33 3.84
C HIS A 74 10.25 -13.29 3.90
N PRO A 75 10.60 -12.03 4.23
CA PRO A 75 9.58 -11.01 4.44
C PRO A 75 8.89 -10.62 3.14
N HIS A 76 7.59 -10.43 3.24
CA HIS A 76 6.78 -9.93 2.14
C HIS A 76 5.91 -8.81 2.66
N PHE A 77 5.77 -7.76 1.87
CA PHE A 77 4.76 -6.75 2.14
C PHE A 77 3.52 -7.08 1.33
N HIS A 78 2.37 -7.00 1.99
CA HIS A 78 1.07 -7.10 1.34
C HIS A 78 0.35 -5.78 1.58
N ILE A 79 0.02 -5.08 0.51
CA ILE A 79 -0.64 -3.79 0.61
C ILE A 79 -1.88 -3.84 -0.25
N ILE A 80 -3.04 -3.61 0.37
CA ILE A 80 -4.32 -3.51 -0.33
C ILE A 80 -4.73 -2.06 -0.24
N PHE A 81 -4.95 -1.43 -1.38
CA PHE A 81 -5.30 -0.02 -1.38
C PHE A 81 -6.46 0.25 -2.34
N ALA A 82 -7.27 1.25 -1.98
CA ALA A 82 -8.31 1.72 -2.87
C ALA A 82 -7.65 2.40 -4.06
N ASP A 83 -8.19 2.15 -5.25
CA ASP A 83 -7.57 2.62 -6.49
C ASP A 83 -7.97 4.06 -6.80
N GLY A 84 -7.60 4.96 -5.91
CA GLY A 84 -7.92 6.37 -6.03
C GLY A 84 -7.60 7.09 -4.75
N ILE A 85 -8.19 8.25 -4.60
CA ILE A 85 -7.97 9.11 -3.43
C ILE A 85 -9.30 9.45 -2.77
N PHE A 86 -9.20 9.84 -1.51
CA PHE A 86 -10.33 10.37 -0.76
C PHE A 86 -10.10 11.85 -0.52
N SER A 87 -11.18 12.60 -0.52
CA SER A 87 -11.17 13.99 -0.12
C SER A 87 -12.28 14.20 0.89
N SER A 88 -12.01 14.99 1.92
CA SER A 88 -12.99 15.27 2.96
C SER A 88 -13.59 16.66 2.85
N GLU A 89 -13.41 17.32 1.71
CA GLU A 89 -13.76 18.73 1.59
C GLU A 89 -15.26 18.97 1.76
N ASP A 90 -16.12 18.17 1.14
CA ASP A 90 -17.57 18.29 1.31
C ASP A 90 -18.13 16.96 1.76
N GLY A 91 -17.60 16.47 2.90
CA GLY A 91 -17.83 15.10 3.30
C GLY A 91 -16.83 14.21 2.61
N LEU A 92 -16.72 12.98 3.08
CA LEU A 92 -15.72 12.06 2.51
C LEU A 92 -16.18 11.56 1.16
N GLN A 93 -15.38 11.83 0.13
CA GLN A 93 -15.66 11.42 -1.24
C GLN A 93 -14.48 10.66 -1.81
N PHE A 94 -14.78 9.67 -2.64
CA PHE A 94 -13.76 8.87 -3.30
C PHE A 94 -13.69 9.25 -4.78
N PHE A 95 -12.46 9.48 -5.25
CA PHE A 95 -12.17 9.79 -6.64
C PHE A 95 -11.28 8.69 -7.21
N GLU A 96 -11.80 7.94 -8.15
CA GLU A 96 -11.07 6.83 -8.74
C GLU A 96 -9.88 7.32 -9.55
N ALA A 97 -8.74 6.62 -9.44
CA ALA A 97 -7.56 6.95 -10.20
C ALA A 97 -7.77 6.61 -11.67
N THR A 98 -7.28 7.50 -12.54
CA THR A 98 -7.29 7.26 -13.97
C THR A 98 -5.93 6.69 -14.33
N LEU A 99 -5.91 5.42 -14.74
CA LEU A 99 -4.66 4.79 -15.12
C LEU A 99 -4.27 5.24 -16.51
N THR A 100 -3.15 5.91 -16.59
CA THR A 100 -2.49 6.16 -17.85
C THR A 100 -1.31 5.22 -17.90
N GLN A 101 -1.22 4.47 -18.96
CA GLN A 101 -0.12 3.53 -19.15
C GLN A 101 1.22 4.22 -19.24
#